data_6665a0e0e410cb508d0e07df3930b926
#
_entry.id   6665a0e0e410cb508d0e07df3930b926
#
_cell.length_a   1.000
_cell.length_b   1.000
_cell.length_c   1.000
_cell.angle_alpha   90.00
_cell.angle_beta   90.00
_cell.angle_gamma   90.00
#
_symmetry.space_group_name_H-M   'P 1'
#
loop_
_entity.id
_entity.type
_entity.pdbx_description
1 polymer ?
#
loop_
_entity_poly.entity_id
_entity_poly.type
_entity_poly.pdbx_seq_one_letter_code
_entity_poly.pdbx_strand_id
1 'polypeptide(L)'
;MLTSMTGFGRSELKEEEFEITAEVRSVNNRFLDIQVKLPKQIFHLEHEIKSMVKDFVMRGRINVFVNLKSLNSDGVNGLQINDESVTSYLQLLKRLKKKYKLYGKLRLDHLLAFSDLFIYEEDILFRDQIWEAIKETLDRALNNFTQMRKDEGVELERDLSERILQLDEKVNRIEQISLARHDEELEKLKQRVAEIVKIGIVDETRLETEVAFLMNRIDVTEECVRFKSHNKLFLSSMNSDETV
;
A
#
# COMPACT_ATOMS: atom_id res chain seq x y z
N MET A 1 4.29 16.91 -5.77
CA MET A 1 3.09 16.30 -6.39
C MET A 1 2.66 15.11 -5.56
N LEU A 2 1.45 15.09 -5.08
CA LEU A 2 0.94 14.05 -4.19
C LEU A 2 0.79 12.73 -4.96
N THR A 3 1.20 11.61 -4.34
CA THR A 3 1.06 10.27 -4.95
C THR A 3 0.34 9.36 -3.95
N SER A 4 -0.71 8.68 -4.38
CA SER A 4 -1.43 7.75 -3.52
C SER A 4 -0.56 6.58 -3.10
N MET A 5 -0.79 6.08 -1.87
CA MET A 5 -0.15 4.86 -1.37
C MET A 5 -0.88 3.59 -1.83
N THR A 6 -2.12 3.73 -2.29
CA THR A 6 -2.89 2.65 -2.90
C THR A 6 -2.77 2.72 -4.41
N GLY A 7 -2.78 1.59 -5.07
CA GLY A 7 -2.73 1.52 -6.52
C GLY A 7 -2.95 0.10 -7.02
N PHE A 8 -3.29 0.02 -8.28
CA PHE A 8 -3.47 -1.21 -9.01
C PHE A 8 -2.96 -1.06 -10.43
N GLY A 9 -2.23 -2.04 -10.90
CA GLY A 9 -1.81 -2.14 -12.29
C GLY A 9 -1.94 -3.57 -12.78
N ARG A 10 -2.42 -3.74 -13.98
CA ARG A 10 -2.52 -5.04 -14.65
C ARG A 10 -2.06 -4.91 -16.08
N SER A 11 -1.37 -5.93 -16.53
CA SER A 11 -1.01 -6.12 -17.93
C SER A 11 -1.11 -7.58 -18.30
N GLU A 12 -1.33 -7.82 -19.59
CA GLU A 12 -1.46 -9.14 -20.16
C GLU A 12 -0.70 -9.17 -21.50
N LEU A 13 0.07 -10.22 -21.68
CA LEU A 13 0.79 -10.50 -22.93
C LEU A 13 0.40 -11.89 -23.39
N LYS A 14 -0.03 -11.98 -24.64
CA LYS A 14 -0.42 -13.24 -25.26
C LYS A 14 0.46 -13.49 -26.46
N GLU A 15 1.21 -14.57 -26.41
CA GLU A 15 2.02 -15.12 -27.47
C GLU A 15 1.34 -16.38 -28.06
N GLU A 16 1.93 -16.97 -29.09
CA GLU A 16 1.37 -18.20 -29.71
C GLU A 16 1.38 -19.41 -28.75
N GLU A 17 2.38 -19.48 -27.86
CA GLU A 17 2.63 -20.64 -27.01
C GLU A 17 2.22 -20.44 -25.56
N PHE A 18 2.15 -19.18 -25.10
CA PHE A 18 1.85 -18.85 -23.70
C PHE A 18 1.10 -17.52 -23.54
N GLU A 19 0.46 -17.39 -22.42
CA GLU A 19 -0.19 -16.16 -21.95
C GLU A 19 0.33 -15.81 -20.57
N ILE A 20 0.82 -14.56 -20.42
CA ILE A 20 1.31 -14.03 -19.16
C ILE A 20 0.39 -12.93 -18.70
N THR A 21 -0.01 -12.99 -17.43
CA THR A 21 -0.74 -11.91 -16.77
C THR A 21 0.07 -11.45 -15.55
N ALA A 22 0.34 -10.15 -15.45
CA ALA A 22 0.95 -9.54 -14.28
C ALA A 22 -0.03 -8.57 -13.63
N GLU A 23 -0.21 -8.68 -12.31
CA GLU A 23 -0.99 -7.76 -11.49
C GLU A 23 -0.13 -7.24 -10.35
N VAL A 24 -0.17 -5.94 -10.13
CA VAL A 24 0.52 -5.24 -9.04
C VAL A 24 -0.51 -4.48 -8.22
N ARG A 25 -0.52 -4.70 -6.91
CA ARG A 25 -1.43 -4.02 -5.98
C ARG A 25 -0.65 -3.49 -4.79
N SER A 26 -0.92 -2.26 -4.39
CA SER A 26 -0.37 -1.71 -3.16
C SER A 26 -1.44 -1.40 -2.13
N VAL A 27 -1.05 -1.53 -0.86
CA VAL A 27 -1.81 -1.03 0.29
C VAL A 27 -0.89 -0.20 1.18
N ASN A 28 -1.48 0.73 1.91
CA ASN A 28 -0.73 1.59 2.81
C ASN A 28 0.01 0.74 3.86
N ASN A 29 1.33 0.92 3.93
CA ASN A 29 2.19 0.34 4.97
C ASN A 29 3.38 1.27 5.22
N ARG A 30 3.82 1.36 6.47
CA ARG A 30 4.95 2.19 6.88
C ARG A 30 6.27 1.77 6.24
N PHE A 31 6.48 0.46 6.10
CA PHE A 31 7.69 -0.14 5.53
C PHE A 31 7.39 -0.76 4.16
N LEU A 32 8.41 -0.84 3.32
CA LEU A 32 8.32 -1.56 2.06
C LEU A 32 8.29 -3.07 2.35
N ASP A 33 7.20 -3.72 1.95
CA ASP A 33 7.01 -5.17 2.02
C ASP A 33 6.53 -5.66 0.64
N ILE A 34 7.35 -6.47 -0.03
CA ILE A 34 7.06 -6.96 -1.38
C ILE A 34 6.78 -8.45 -1.32
N GLN A 35 5.57 -8.82 -1.62
CA GLN A 35 5.13 -10.21 -1.73
C GLN A 35 4.87 -10.55 -3.18
N VAL A 36 5.56 -11.59 -3.67
CA VAL A 36 5.45 -12.06 -5.04
C VAL A 36 4.83 -13.45 -5.02
N LYS A 37 3.80 -13.66 -5.83
CA LYS A 37 3.17 -14.96 -6.04
C LYS A 37 3.37 -15.39 -7.48
N LEU A 38 4.06 -16.50 -7.65
CA LEU A 38 4.46 -17.06 -8.94
C LEU A 38 4.01 -18.52 -9.06
N PRO A 39 3.73 -19.01 -10.27
CA PRO A 39 3.64 -20.43 -10.57
C PRO A 39 5.00 -21.12 -10.28
N LYS A 40 4.96 -22.42 -9.97
CA LYS A 40 6.16 -23.19 -9.64
C LYS A 40 7.24 -23.13 -10.72
N GLN A 41 6.84 -23.09 -11.99
CA GLN A 41 7.74 -23.08 -13.15
C GLN A 41 8.68 -21.85 -13.18
N ILE A 42 8.23 -20.72 -12.70
CA ILE A 42 8.99 -19.45 -12.71
C ILE A 42 9.36 -18.96 -11.31
N PHE A 43 9.27 -19.83 -10.30
CA PHE A 43 9.57 -19.46 -8.91
C PHE A 43 11.01 -18.98 -8.70
N HIS A 44 11.94 -19.44 -9.51
CA HIS A 44 13.34 -19.02 -9.48
C HIS A 44 13.53 -17.53 -9.84
N LEU A 45 12.56 -16.89 -10.52
CA LEU A 45 12.59 -15.48 -10.91
C LEU A 45 12.07 -14.53 -9.82
N GLU A 46 11.73 -15.03 -8.64
CA GLU A 46 11.16 -14.21 -7.55
C GLU A 46 12.06 -13.05 -7.15
N HIS A 47 13.37 -13.29 -7.11
CA HIS A 47 14.35 -12.29 -6.71
C HIS A 47 14.44 -11.13 -7.71
N GLU A 48 14.50 -11.46 -8.99
CA GLU A 48 14.57 -10.52 -10.11
C GLU A 48 13.31 -9.66 -10.18
N ILE A 49 12.14 -10.28 -10.03
CA ILE A 49 10.86 -9.59 -9.98
C ILE A 49 10.79 -8.63 -8.79
N LYS A 50 11.24 -9.07 -7.60
CA LYS A 50 11.31 -8.19 -6.41
C LYS A 50 12.25 -7.01 -6.63
N SER A 51 13.38 -7.22 -7.33
CA SER A 51 14.31 -6.15 -7.65
C SER A 51 13.69 -5.12 -8.57
N MET A 52 13.01 -5.53 -9.63
CA MET A 52 12.30 -4.64 -10.54
C MET A 52 11.25 -3.79 -9.80
N VAL A 53 10.47 -4.39 -8.90
CA VAL A 53 9.42 -3.68 -8.15
C VAL A 53 10.01 -2.64 -7.20
N LYS A 54 11.18 -2.89 -6.61
CA LYS A 54 11.86 -1.94 -5.71
C LYS A 54 12.22 -0.62 -6.39
N ASP A 55 12.50 -0.65 -7.69
CA ASP A 55 12.87 0.56 -8.45
C ASP A 55 11.67 1.52 -8.64
N PHE A 56 10.44 1.01 -8.50
CA PHE A 56 9.20 1.78 -8.66
C PHE A 56 8.58 2.26 -7.35
N VAL A 57 8.93 1.67 -6.19
CA VAL A 57 8.22 1.93 -4.94
C VAL A 57 9.17 2.01 -3.75
N MET A 58 9.09 3.12 -3.00
CA MET A 58 9.91 3.35 -1.80
C MET A 58 9.28 2.82 -0.51
N ARG A 59 7.94 2.76 -0.40
CA ARG A 59 7.21 2.33 0.80
C ARG A 59 5.84 1.75 0.45
N GLY A 60 5.27 0.97 1.36
CA GLY A 60 3.99 0.30 1.18
C GLY A 60 4.11 -1.22 1.12
N ARG A 61 3.00 -1.92 1.25
CA ARG A 61 2.95 -3.36 0.97
C ARG A 61 2.51 -3.58 -0.46
N ILE A 62 3.38 -4.21 -1.24
CA ILE A 62 3.15 -4.48 -2.67
C ILE A 62 2.93 -5.98 -2.85
N ASN A 63 1.81 -6.33 -3.44
CA ASN A 63 1.51 -7.70 -3.84
C ASN A 63 1.60 -7.79 -5.36
N VAL A 64 2.49 -8.65 -5.83
CA VAL A 64 2.69 -8.94 -7.24
C VAL A 64 2.21 -10.36 -7.52
N PHE A 65 1.35 -10.49 -8.51
CA PHE A 65 0.84 -11.77 -8.98
C PHE A 65 1.25 -11.91 -10.44
N VAL A 66 2.03 -12.92 -10.75
CA VAL A 66 2.34 -13.28 -12.13
C VAL A 66 1.76 -14.65 -12.38
N ASN A 67 0.99 -14.77 -13.43
CA ASN A 67 0.42 -16.02 -13.89
C ASN A 67 0.95 -16.33 -15.29
N LEU A 68 1.38 -17.56 -15.49
CA LEU A 68 1.84 -18.10 -16.77
C LEU A 68 0.92 -19.25 -17.17
N LYS A 69 0.28 -19.14 -18.31
CA LYS A 69 -0.60 -20.15 -18.87
C LYS A 69 -0.05 -20.60 -20.22
N SER A 70 0.27 -21.88 -20.37
CA SER A 70 0.61 -22.46 -21.68
C SER A 70 -0.65 -22.58 -22.53
N LEU A 71 -0.57 -22.15 -23.78
CA LEU A 71 -1.66 -22.24 -24.78
C LEU A 71 -1.55 -23.49 -25.65
N ASN A 72 -0.37 -24.12 -25.70
CA ASN A 72 -0.18 -25.39 -26.38
C ASN A 72 -0.87 -26.49 -25.57
N SER A 73 -2.01 -26.94 -26.08
CA SER A 73 -2.99 -27.78 -25.39
C SER A 73 -2.63 -29.26 -25.27
N ASP A 74 -1.49 -29.68 -25.74
CA ASP A 74 -1.02 -31.04 -25.50
C ASP A 74 -0.26 -31.06 -24.16
N GLY A 75 -1.01 -31.26 -23.10
CA GLY A 75 -0.55 -31.24 -21.70
C GLY A 75 0.56 -32.26 -21.34
N VAL A 76 1.31 -32.71 -22.31
CA VAL A 76 2.44 -33.63 -22.21
C VAL A 76 3.73 -33.02 -22.81
N ASN A 77 3.65 -31.85 -23.49
CA ASN A 77 4.84 -31.21 -24.05
C ASN A 77 5.75 -30.73 -22.91
N GLY A 78 6.95 -31.32 -22.86
CA GLY A 78 7.94 -31.04 -21.82
C GLY A 78 7.89 -31.97 -20.60
N LEU A 79 6.87 -32.84 -20.49
CA LEU A 79 6.87 -33.84 -19.41
C LEU A 79 7.74 -35.04 -19.78
N GLN A 80 8.89 -35.15 -19.15
CA GLN A 80 9.81 -36.27 -19.34
C GLN A 80 9.83 -37.14 -18.10
N ILE A 81 10.17 -38.43 -18.33
CA ILE A 81 10.39 -39.36 -17.26
C ILE A 81 11.82 -39.15 -16.70
N ASN A 82 11.91 -38.93 -15.41
CA ASN A 82 13.20 -38.90 -14.72
C ASN A 82 13.73 -40.30 -14.55
N ASP A 83 14.49 -40.79 -15.54
CA ASP A 83 15.02 -42.12 -15.57
C ASP A 83 15.94 -42.45 -14.38
N GLU A 84 16.67 -41.45 -13.86
CA GLU A 84 17.51 -41.61 -12.66
C GLU A 84 16.63 -41.87 -11.42
N SER A 85 15.59 -41.09 -11.23
CA SER A 85 14.64 -41.28 -10.13
C SER A 85 13.91 -42.60 -10.25
N VAL A 86 13.41 -42.96 -11.43
CA VAL A 86 12.75 -44.26 -11.69
C VAL A 86 13.68 -45.41 -11.34
N THR A 87 14.94 -45.38 -11.81
CA THR A 87 15.92 -46.41 -11.54
C THR A 87 16.24 -46.55 -10.05
N SER A 88 16.39 -45.39 -9.38
CA SER A 88 16.67 -45.33 -7.95
C SER A 88 15.51 -45.92 -7.12
N TYR A 89 14.26 -45.52 -7.43
CA TYR A 89 13.08 -46.07 -6.74
C TYR A 89 12.90 -47.56 -6.99
N LEU A 90 13.11 -48.04 -8.22
CA LEU A 90 13.05 -49.45 -8.52
C LEU A 90 14.10 -50.26 -7.73
N GLN A 91 15.32 -49.74 -7.59
CA GLN A 91 16.37 -50.37 -6.79
C GLN A 91 16.01 -50.40 -5.30
N LEU A 92 15.51 -49.27 -4.76
CA LEU A 92 15.08 -49.17 -3.37
C LEU A 92 13.93 -50.12 -3.06
N LEU A 93 12.90 -50.17 -3.92
CA LEU A 93 11.77 -51.08 -3.75
C LEU A 93 12.18 -52.55 -3.82
N LYS A 94 13.09 -52.92 -4.75
CA LYS A 94 13.67 -54.29 -4.82
C LYS A 94 14.46 -54.63 -3.56
N ARG A 95 15.27 -53.69 -3.04
CA ARG A 95 16.04 -53.83 -1.81
C ARG A 95 15.14 -53.99 -0.59
N LEU A 96 14.09 -53.17 -0.48
CA LEU A 96 13.10 -53.24 0.57
C LEU A 96 12.41 -54.61 0.58
N LYS A 97 11.94 -55.07 -0.59
CA LYS A 97 11.30 -56.36 -0.76
C LYS A 97 12.20 -57.49 -0.29
N LYS A 98 13.50 -57.48 -0.69
CA LYS A 98 14.48 -58.52 -0.32
C LYS A 98 14.79 -58.48 1.19
N LYS A 99 15.03 -57.30 1.75
CA LYS A 99 15.42 -57.13 3.15
C LYS A 99 14.32 -57.58 4.13
N TYR A 100 13.06 -57.23 3.84
CA TYR A 100 11.93 -57.51 4.73
C TYR A 100 11.08 -58.70 4.29
N LYS A 101 11.53 -59.48 3.29
CA LYS A 101 10.85 -60.67 2.76
C LYS A 101 9.37 -60.41 2.37
N LEU A 102 9.12 -59.23 1.77
CA LEU A 102 7.77 -58.85 1.37
C LEU A 102 7.34 -59.61 0.10
N TYR A 103 6.07 -60.02 0.07
CA TYR A 103 5.49 -60.70 -1.09
C TYR A 103 4.80 -59.69 -2.02
N GLY A 104 4.69 -60.04 -3.30
CA GLY A 104 4.01 -59.20 -4.31
C GLY A 104 4.93 -58.85 -5.48
N LYS A 105 4.37 -58.52 -6.64
CA LYS A 105 5.09 -58.00 -7.82
C LYS A 105 5.16 -56.49 -7.75
N LEU A 106 6.28 -55.89 -8.14
CA LEU A 106 6.36 -54.44 -8.35
C LEU A 106 5.47 -54.08 -9.54
N ARG A 107 4.63 -53.07 -9.35
CA ARG A 107 3.64 -52.57 -10.32
C ARG A 107 3.89 -51.12 -10.57
N LEU A 108 3.37 -50.59 -11.67
CA LEU A 108 3.42 -49.18 -12.03
C LEU A 108 2.81 -48.27 -10.94
N ASP A 109 1.70 -48.77 -10.33
CA ASP A 109 1.01 -48.02 -9.25
C ASP A 109 1.96 -47.68 -8.07
N HIS A 110 2.94 -48.52 -7.78
CA HIS A 110 3.89 -48.24 -6.71
C HIS A 110 4.90 -47.16 -7.08
N LEU A 111 5.18 -46.97 -8.36
CA LEU A 111 6.03 -45.86 -8.85
C LEU A 111 5.26 -44.57 -8.92
N LEU A 112 4.01 -44.60 -9.41
CA LEU A 112 3.17 -43.42 -9.51
C LEU A 112 2.83 -42.77 -8.15
N ALA A 113 3.10 -43.45 -7.05
CA ALA A 113 3.00 -42.88 -5.71
C ALA A 113 4.08 -41.79 -5.42
N PHE A 114 5.17 -41.78 -6.21
CA PHE A 114 6.22 -40.77 -6.08
C PHE A 114 6.02 -39.65 -7.07
N SER A 115 5.98 -38.42 -6.59
CA SER A 115 5.63 -37.22 -7.38
C SER A 115 6.74 -36.67 -8.27
N ASP A 116 7.99 -37.12 -8.05
CA ASP A 116 9.21 -36.66 -8.71
C ASP A 116 9.71 -37.60 -9.85
N LEU A 117 8.84 -38.50 -10.28
CA LEU A 117 9.11 -39.36 -11.45
C LEU A 117 9.01 -38.58 -12.77
N PHE A 118 8.31 -37.51 -12.78
CA PHE A 118 8.09 -36.67 -13.95
C PHE A 118 8.75 -35.33 -13.74
N ILE A 119 9.59 -34.94 -14.69
CA ILE A 119 10.23 -33.62 -14.75
C ILE A 119 9.74 -32.91 -15.99
N TYR A 120 9.62 -31.58 -15.86
CA TYR A 120 9.45 -30.76 -17.03
C TYR A 120 10.85 -30.38 -17.55
N GLU A 121 11.17 -30.79 -18.76
CA GLU A 121 12.36 -30.30 -19.44
C GLU A 121 12.02 -28.91 -19.99
N GLU A 122 12.53 -27.89 -19.28
CA GLU A 122 12.45 -26.51 -19.76
C GLU A 122 13.54 -26.30 -20.81
N ASP A 123 13.16 -26.07 -22.04
CA ASP A 123 14.09 -25.60 -23.07
C ASP A 123 14.68 -24.25 -22.61
N ILE A 124 15.99 -24.14 -22.57
CA ILE A 124 16.70 -22.93 -22.10
C ILE A 124 16.30 -21.71 -22.93
N LEU A 125 16.12 -21.89 -24.26
CA LEU A 125 15.67 -20.83 -25.15
C LEU A 125 14.25 -20.37 -24.81
N PHE A 126 13.35 -21.28 -24.49
CA PHE A 126 11.98 -20.98 -24.07
C PHE A 126 11.96 -20.27 -22.71
N ARG A 127 12.91 -20.60 -21.83
CA ARG A 127 13.09 -19.96 -20.52
C ARG A 127 13.46 -18.49 -20.64
N ASP A 128 14.41 -18.16 -21.54
CA ASP A 128 14.83 -16.78 -21.79
C ASP A 128 13.72 -15.97 -22.45
N GLN A 129 12.95 -16.54 -23.37
CA GLN A 129 11.78 -15.90 -23.98
C GLN A 129 10.69 -15.60 -22.96
N ILE A 130 10.37 -16.53 -22.08
CA ILE A 130 9.41 -16.34 -20.97
C ILE A 130 9.87 -15.22 -20.05
N TRP A 131 11.17 -15.16 -19.73
CA TRP A 131 11.70 -14.12 -18.87
C TRP A 131 11.55 -12.73 -19.47
N GLU A 132 11.90 -12.56 -20.74
CA GLU A 132 11.72 -11.28 -21.41
C GLU A 132 10.24 -10.88 -21.52
N ALA A 133 9.36 -11.81 -21.80
CA ALA A 133 7.92 -11.60 -21.83
C ALA A 133 7.35 -11.24 -20.43
N ILE A 134 7.84 -11.86 -19.36
CA ILE A 134 7.49 -11.50 -17.97
C ILE A 134 7.95 -10.09 -17.65
N LYS A 135 9.19 -9.75 -18.00
CA LYS A 135 9.74 -8.40 -17.81
C LYS A 135 8.87 -7.34 -18.47
N GLU A 136 8.57 -7.52 -19.74
CA GLU A 136 7.74 -6.59 -20.50
C GLU A 136 6.34 -6.44 -19.90
N THR A 137 5.71 -7.57 -19.55
CA THR A 137 4.38 -7.57 -18.96
C THR A 137 4.39 -6.91 -17.58
N LEU A 138 5.39 -7.20 -16.77
CA LEU A 138 5.52 -6.61 -15.43
C LEU A 138 5.81 -5.11 -15.52
N ASP A 139 6.68 -4.67 -16.42
CA ASP A 139 6.96 -3.24 -16.63
C ASP A 139 5.70 -2.47 -17.02
N ARG A 140 4.92 -2.99 -17.96
CA ARG A 140 3.61 -2.41 -18.33
C ARG A 140 2.65 -2.36 -17.14
N ALA A 141 2.59 -3.40 -16.32
CA ALA A 141 1.76 -3.43 -15.11
C ALA A 141 2.23 -2.40 -14.07
N LEU A 142 3.53 -2.24 -13.87
CA LEU A 142 4.14 -1.24 -12.97
C LEU A 142 3.91 0.19 -13.46
N ASN A 143 3.96 0.42 -14.75
CA ASN A 143 3.64 1.71 -15.34
C ASN A 143 2.16 2.07 -15.14
N ASN A 144 1.23 1.15 -15.41
CA ASN A 144 -0.20 1.32 -15.14
C ASN A 144 -0.47 1.58 -13.65
N PHE A 145 0.19 0.83 -12.77
CA PHE A 145 0.14 1.01 -11.32
C PHE A 145 0.61 2.41 -10.90
N THR A 146 1.73 2.86 -11.47
CA THR A 146 2.29 4.18 -11.15
C THR A 146 1.38 5.30 -11.66
N GLN A 147 0.81 5.14 -12.86
CA GLN A 147 -0.13 6.11 -13.42
C GLN A 147 -1.38 6.23 -12.56
N MET A 148 -2.00 5.10 -12.16
CA MET A 148 -3.16 5.11 -11.27
C MET A 148 -2.88 5.85 -9.96
N ARG A 149 -1.71 5.62 -9.34
CA ARG A 149 -1.31 6.31 -8.10
C ARG A 149 -1.17 7.82 -8.29
N LYS A 150 -0.65 8.25 -9.44
CA LYS A 150 -0.54 9.68 -9.78
C LYS A 150 -1.92 10.30 -9.97
N ASP A 151 -2.79 9.64 -10.72
CA ASP A 151 -4.15 10.13 -10.99
C ASP A 151 -4.96 10.26 -9.69
N GLU A 152 -4.91 9.24 -8.83
CA GLU A 152 -5.53 9.29 -7.50
C GLU A 152 -4.89 10.37 -6.62
N GLY A 153 -3.59 10.58 -6.72
CA GLY A 153 -2.86 11.63 -6.01
C GLY A 153 -3.34 13.03 -6.38
N VAL A 154 -3.59 13.29 -7.66
CA VAL A 154 -4.13 14.58 -8.15
C VAL A 154 -5.54 14.83 -7.60
N GLU A 155 -6.41 13.82 -7.61
CA GLU A 155 -7.75 13.96 -7.07
C GLU A 155 -7.75 14.21 -5.55
N LEU A 156 -6.87 13.51 -4.82
CA LEU A 156 -6.68 13.73 -3.38
C LEU A 156 -6.14 15.14 -3.08
N GLU A 157 -5.17 15.62 -3.86
CA GLU A 157 -4.61 16.97 -3.73
C GLU A 157 -5.70 18.04 -3.91
N ARG A 158 -6.57 17.85 -4.91
CA ARG A 158 -7.70 18.74 -5.16
C ARG A 158 -8.70 18.74 -3.99
N ASP A 159 -9.16 17.57 -3.55
CA ASP A 159 -10.12 17.43 -2.45
C ASP A 159 -9.58 18.04 -1.14
N LEU A 160 -8.32 17.73 -0.81
CA LEU A 160 -7.67 18.27 0.39
C LEU A 160 -7.52 19.79 0.33
N SER A 161 -7.13 20.34 -0.83
CA SER A 161 -7.02 21.80 -1.02
C SER A 161 -8.35 22.50 -0.85
N GLU A 162 -9.43 21.97 -1.44
CA GLU A 162 -10.78 22.51 -1.28
C GLU A 162 -11.23 22.47 0.18
N ARG A 163 -10.97 21.39 0.90
CA ARG A 163 -11.30 21.28 2.33
C ARG A 163 -10.54 22.27 3.19
N ILE A 164 -9.25 22.50 2.91
CA ILE A 164 -8.45 23.48 3.64
C ILE A 164 -9.01 24.90 3.41
N LEU A 165 -9.39 25.26 2.18
CA LEU A 165 -10.02 26.54 1.90
C LEU A 165 -11.33 26.71 2.68
N GLN A 166 -12.19 25.68 2.71
CA GLN A 166 -13.42 25.72 3.51
C GLN A 166 -13.15 25.86 5.02
N LEU A 167 -12.08 25.24 5.51
CA LEU A 167 -11.66 25.38 6.90
C LEU A 167 -11.18 26.81 7.20
N ASP A 168 -10.39 27.41 6.30
CA ASP A 168 -9.94 28.81 6.45
C ASP A 168 -11.11 29.78 6.47
N GLU A 169 -12.14 29.61 5.62
CA GLU A 169 -13.37 30.41 5.65
C GLU A 169 -14.09 30.27 7.01
N LYS A 170 -14.21 29.05 7.53
CA LYS A 170 -14.84 28.80 8.82
C LYS A 170 -14.06 29.45 9.97
N VAL A 171 -12.74 29.35 9.95
CA VAL A 171 -11.87 29.98 10.96
C VAL A 171 -12.00 31.52 10.91
N ASN A 172 -12.02 32.12 9.71
CA ASN A 172 -12.24 33.53 9.55
C ASN A 172 -13.62 33.97 10.13
N ARG A 173 -14.64 33.14 9.93
CA ARG A 173 -15.97 33.42 10.52
C ARG A 173 -15.99 33.30 12.04
N ILE A 174 -15.28 32.30 12.60
CA ILE A 174 -15.09 32.12 14.05
C ILE A 174 -14.41 33.38 14.63
N GLU A 175 -13.34 33.86 14.01
CA GLU A 175 -12.58 35.02 14.42
C GLU A 175 -13.51 36.29 14.46
N GLN A 176 -14.31 36.50 13.40
CA GLN A 176 -15.28 37.60 13.37
C GLN A 176 -16.33 37.50 14.47
N ILE A 177 -16.88 36.30 14.71
CA ILE A 177 -17.87 36.07 15.78
C ILE A 177 -17.23 36.29 17.15
N SER A 178 -15.97 35.82 17.34
CA SER A 178 -15.25 35.99 18.59
C SER A 178 -15.05 37.49 18.91
N LEU A 179 -14.59 38.28 17.92
CA LEU A 179 -14.43 39.73 18.09
C LEU A 179 -15.74 40.40 18.48
N ALA A 180 -16.84 40.11 17.77
CA ALA A 180 -18.16 40.68 18.08
C ALA A 180 -18.63 40.28 19.49
N ARG A 181 -18.43 39.02 19.90
CA ARG A 181 -18.77 38.53 21.23
C ARG A 181 -17.90 39.13 22.34
N HIS A 182 -16.63 39.38 22.04
CA HIS A 182 -15.72 39.98 22.99
C HIS A 182 -16.20 41.33 23.45
N ASP A 183 -16.64 42.20 22.51
CA ASP A 183 -17.16 43.51 22.80
C ASP A 183 -18.49 43.45 23.60
N GLU A 184 -19.40 42.55 23.22
CA GLU A 184 -20.66 42.35 23.95
C GLU A 184 -20.45 41.83 25.37
N GLU A 185 -19.59 40.87 25.57
CA GLU A 185 -19.29 40.30 26.89
C GLU A 185 -18.52 41.30 27.77
N LEU A 186 -17.64 42.10 27.18
CA LEU A 186 -16.95 43.16 27.89
C LEU A 186 -17.96 44.20 28.43
N GLU A 187 -18.94 44.64 27.62
CA GLU A 187 -19.97 45.57 28.06
C GLU A 187 -20.89 44.96 29.13
N LYS A 188 -21.32 43.71 28.98
CA LYS A 188 -22.09 42.99 30.02
C LYS A 188 -21.31 42.90 31.33
N LEU A 189 -20.02 42.63 31.24
CA LEU A 189 -19.13 42.50 32.39
C LEU A 189 -18.95 43.84 33.10
N LYS A 190 -18.73 44.95 32.35
CA LYS A 190 -18.68 46.30 32.91
C LYS A 190 -19.96 46.67 33.67
N GLN A 191 -21.14 46.36 33.10
CA GLN A 191 -22.42 46.59 33.75
C GLN A 191 -22.57 45.83 35.07
N ARG A 192 -22.24 44.52 35.09
CA ARG A 192 -22.27 43.68 36.29
C ARG A 192 -21.29 44.16 37.35
N VAL A 193 -20.08 44.53 36.95
CA VAL A 193 -19.06 45.09 37.84
C VAL A 193 -19.56 46.39 38.48
N ALA A 194 -20.16 47.29 37.68
CA ALA A 194 -20.73 48.56 38.17
C ALA A 194 -21.88 48.33 39.18
N GLU A 195 -22.69 47.29 39.03
CA GLU A 195 -23.76 46.90 39.96
C GLU A 195 -23.16 46.40 41.28
N ILE A 196 -22.13 45.56 41.23
CA ILE A 196 -21.49 44.96 42.40
C ILE A 196 -20.69 45.97 43.21
N VAL A 197 -19.99 46.90 42.54
CA VAL A 197 -19.23 48.01 43.18
C VAL A 197 -20.20 48.93 43.95
N LYS A 198 -21.41 49.16 43.47
CA LYS A 198 -22.43 49.95 44.21
C LYS A 198 -22.85 49.31 45.52
N ILE A 199 -22.65 48.02 45.71
CA ILE A 199 -22.99 47.27 46.94
C ILE A 199 -21.87 47.37 48.02
N GLY A 200 -20.69 47.86 47.69
CA GLY A 200 -19.66 48.31 48.65
C GLY A 200 -18.79 47.21 49.30
N ILE A 201 -18.73 46.01 48.73
CA ILE A 201 -18.01 44.86 49.33
C ILE A 201 -17.07 44.20 48.30
N VAL A 202 -16.34 44.95 47.48
CA VAL A 202 -15.49 44.31 46.46
C VAL A 202 -14.07 44.86 46.49
N ASP A 203 -13.13 43.90 46.53
CA ASP A 203 -11.70 44.20 46.30
C ASP A 203 -11.52 44.43 44.77
N GLU A 204 -11.28 45.67 44.38
CA GLU A 204 -11.10 46.14 43.01
C GLU A 204 -9.98 45.32 42.30
N THR A 205 -8.88 45.03 42.94
CA THR A 205 -7.71 44.32 42.36
C THR A 205 -8.06 42.88 42.03
N ARG A 206 -8.87 42.26 42.86
CA ARG A 206 -9.32 40.86 42.62
C ARG A 206 -10.34 40.80 41.49
N LEU A 207 -11.20 41.82 41.37
CA LEU A 207 -12.18 41.92 40.30
C LEU A 207 -11.51 42.13 38.94
N GLU A 208 -10.49 43.03 38.84
CA GLU A 208 -9.70 43.23 37.61
C GLU A 208 -9.02 41.96 37.16
N THR A 209 -8.48 41.19 38.10
CA THR A 209 -7.79 39.90 37.82
C THR A 209 -8.79 38.90 37.26
N GLU A 210 -9.98 38.75 37.84
CA GLU A 210 -11.01 37.82 37.39
C GLU A 210 -11.57 38.23 35.99
N VAL A 211 -11.76 39.53 35.75
CA VAL A 211 -12.15 40.08 34.47
C VAL A 211 -11.12 39.73 33.38
N ALA A 212 -9.83 40.02 33.67
CA ALA A 212 -8.74 39.68 32.74
C ALA A 212 -8.68 38.17 32.43
N PHE A 213 -8.85 37.33 33.46
CA PHE A 213 -8.90 35.88 33.27
C PHE A 213 -10.08 35.40 32.41
N LEU A 214 -11.27 35.95 32.61
CA LEU A 214 -12.45 35.65 31.80
C LEU A 214 -12.30 36.11 30.35
N MET A 215 -11.72 37.29 30.13
CA MET A 215 -11.47 37.83 28.79
C MET A 215 -10.45 36.97 28.02
N ASN A 216 -9.36 36.56 28.65
CA ASN A 216 -8.39 35.66 28.05
C ASN A 216 -8.98 34.29 27.69
N ARG A 217 -10.01 33.86 28.43
CA ARG A 217 -10.70 32.58 28.19
C ARG A 217 -11.65 32.60 27.01
N ILE A 218 -12.11 33.78 26.61
CA ILE A 218 -13.02 34.00 25.47
C ILE A 218 -12.24 34.27 24.19
N ASP A 219 -11.00 34.73 24.32
CA ASP A 219 -10.14 35.04 23.18
C ASP A 219 -9.64 33.75 22.51
N VAL A 220 -10.04 33.55 21.26
CA VAL A 220 -9.63 32.43 20.39
C VAL A 220 -8.63 32.87 19.31
N THR A 221 -8.07 34.04 19.42
CA THR A 221 -7.21 34.64 18.39
C THR A 221 -5.95 33.82 18.18
N GLU A 222 -5.32 33.35 19.29
CA GLU A 222 -4.12 32.52 19.19
C GLU A 222 -4.41 31.19 18.48
N GLU A 223 -5.50 30.53 18.81
CA GLU A 223 -5.92 29.27 18.20
C GLU A 223 -6.20 29.44 16.71
N CYS A 224 -6.87 30.55 16.33
CA CYS A 224 -7.13 30.88 14.92
C CYS A 224 -5.82 31.09 14.14
N VAL A 225 -4.87 31.83 14.71
CA VAL A 225 -3.56 32.08 14.10
C VAL A 225 -2.77 30.78 13.95
N ARG A 226 -2.75 29.95 14.98
CA ARG A 226 -2.06 28.63 14.95
C ARG A 226 -2.70 27.73 13.89
N PHE A 227 -4.02 27.68 13.82
CA PHE A 227 -4.73 26.88 12.86
C PHE A 227 -4.40 27.30 11.42
N LYS A 228 -4.48 28.60 11.12
CA LYS A 228 -4.10 29.17 9.81
C LYS A 228 -2.64 28.86 9.46
N SER A 229 -1.73 28.89 10.44
CA SER A 229 -0.33 28.50 10.25
C SER A 229 -0.18 27.02 9.89
N HIS A 230 -0.91 26.13 10.58
CA HIS A 230 -0.91 24.71 10.26
C HIS A 230 -1.49 24.41 8.87
N ASN A 231 -2.54 25.09 8.46
CA ASN A 231 -3.12 24.97 7.11
C ASN A 231 -2.09 25.35 6.03
N LYS A 232 -1.35 26.44 6.22
CA LYS A 232 -0.28 26.87 5.31
C LYS A 232 0.84 25.83 5.24
N LEU A 233 1.27 25.31 6.37
CA LEU A 233 2.30 24.26 6.41
C LEU A 233 1.83 22.97 5.72
N PHE A 234 0.57 22.60 5.92
CA PHE A 234 -0.02 21.44 5.26
C PHE A 234 -0.05 21.61 3.74
N LEU A 235 -0.51 22.73 3.23
CA LEU A 235 -0.52 23.03 1.80
C LEU A 235 0.90 23.06 1.21
N SER A 236 1.86 23.62 1.93
CA SER A 236 3.27 23.61 1.48
C SER A 236 3.85 22.19 1.43
N SER A 237 3.51 21.33 2.39
CA SER A 237 3.94 19.93 2.42
C SER A 237 3.35 19.10 1.29
N MET A 238 2.11 19.37 0.86
CA MET A 238 1.51 18.70 -0.31
C MET A 238 2.26 18.99 -1.61
N ASN A 239 2.86 20.18 -1.71
CA ASN A 239 3.60 20.65 -2.88
C ASN A 239 5.10 20.29 -2.82
N SER A 240 5.60 19.77 -1.69
CA SER A 240 6.98 19.34 -1.57
C SER A 240 7.18 17.95 -2.17
N ASP A 241 8.33 17.71 -2.81
CA ASP A 241 8.73 16.39 -3.31
C ASP A 241 9.35 15.51 -2.20
N GLU A 242 9.44 16.02 -0.98
CA GLU A 242 9.93 15.26 0.16
C GLU A 242 8.84 14.31 0.68
N THR A 243 9.20 13.05 0.82
CA THR A 243 8.36 12.04 1.49
C THR A 243 8.26 12.39 2.97
N VAL A 244 7.10 12.81 3.38
CA VAL A 244 6.72 13.03 4.78
C VAL A 244 6.47 11.71 5.49
#